data_de5c224fedf86792e03ca5fabdc788ce
#
_entry.id   de5c224fedf86792e03ca5fabdc788ce
#
_cell.length_a   1.000
_cell.length_b   1.000
_cell.length_c   1.000
_cell.angle_alpha   90.00
_cell.angle_beta   90.00
_cell.angle_gamma   90.00
#
_symmetry.space_group_name_H-M   'P 1'
#
loop_
_entity.id
_entity.type
_entity.pdbx_description
1 polymer ?
#
loop_
_entity_poly.entity_id
_entity_poly.type
_entity_poly.pdbx_seq_one_letter_code
_entity_poly.pdbx_strand_id
1 'polypeptide(L)'
;RYRGLGDVYKRQSVWAPWYTLHKLFSGLIDQYLYADNKPALEVVTRMGDWAYNKLKPLDEATRKRMIRNEFGGVNESFYNLYAITGDERYQWLAEFFYHNDVIDPLKEQRDDLGTKHTNTFIPKVLAEARNYELTQDNDSRKLTDFFWHTMIDHHTFAPGCSSDKEHYFDPQQLSKHLTGYTGETCCTYNMLKLSRHLFCWTGDAKVADYYERALYNHILGQQDPETGMVSYFLPLLSGSHKVYSTRENSFWCCVGSGFESHAKYGEAIYCHNEKGIYVNLFIPSEVNWKAKGITLRQETGFPAEENTTLTIQTDKPVTTTIYLRYPSWSEGVKVNVNGKKVSVKQKPGSYIAVTRQWKDGDRIEANYPMSLQ
;
A
#
# COMPACT_ATOMS: atom_id res chain seq x y z
N ARG A 1 13.54 -19.06 15.14
CA ARG A 1 13.17 -19.04 16.58
C ARG A 1 12.26 -17.84 16.79
N TYR A 2 11.03 -18.09 17.18
CA TYR A 2 10.08 -17.08 17.64
C TYR A 2 10.63 -16.46 18.93
N ARG A 3 11.34 -15.34 18.82
CA ARG A 3 11.86 -14.61 19.99
C ARG A 3 10.75 -14.00 20.85
N GLY A 4 9.57 -13.73 20.28
CA GLY A 4 8.48 -13.05 20.99
C GLY A 4 7.77 -13.88 22.07
N LEU A 5 7.42 -15.13 21.81
CA LEU A 5 6.73 -15.97 22.82
C LEU A 5 7.70 -16.68 23.79
N GLY A 6 8.88 -17.05 23.34
CA GLY A 6 9.89 -17.66 24.20
C GLY A 6 10.45 -16.71 25.27
N ASP A 7 10.47 -15.41 24.99
CA ASP A 7 11.00 -14.39 25.89
C ASP A 7 10.02 -14.05 27.03
N VAL A 8 8.72 -14.20 26.82
CA VAL A 8 7.69 -14.03 27.86
C VAL A 8 7.85 -15.08 28.96
N TYR A 9 8.19 -16.33 28.60
CA TYR A 9 8.40 -17.41 29.59
C TYR A 9 9.74 -17.32 30.32
N LYS A 10 10.75 -16.66 29.71
CA LYS A 10 12.10 -16.57 30.29
C LYS A 10 12.39 -15.28 31.05
N ARG A 11 11.42 -14.38 31.23
CA ARG A 11 11.58 -13.05 31.83
C ARG A 11 12.72 -12.22 31.18
N GLN A 12 13.02 -12.48 29.91
CA GLN A 12 13.96 -11.68 29.15
C GLN A 12 13.29 -10.37 28.69
N SER A 13 14.07 -9.31 28.45
CA SER A 13 13.55 -8.06 27.90
C SER A 13 12.93 -8.31 26.52
N VAL A 14 11.65 -8.01 26.38
CA VAL A 14 10.93 -8.12 25.10
C VAL A 14 11.31 -6.92 24.25
N TRP A 15 11.86 -7.16 23.06
CA TRP A 15 12.35 -6.08 22.23
C TRP A 15 11.22 -5.23 21.65
N ALA A 16 10.25 -5.79 20.96
CA ALA A 16 9.19 -5.04 20.26
C ALA A 16 7.81 -5.68 20.45
N PRO A 17 7.23 -5.67 21.67
CA PRO A 17 5.96 -6.37 21.96
C PRO A 17 4.81 -5.80 21.15
N TRP A 18 4.72 -4.49 20.99
CA TRP A 18 3.64 -3.84 20.25
C TRP A 18 3.71 -4.10 18.75
N TYR A 19 4.90 -4.32 18.18
CA TYR A 19 5.03 -4.74 16.80
C TYR A 19 4.42 -6.14 16.57
N THR A 20 4.66 -7.07 17.48
CA THR A 20 4.05 -8.41 17.42
C THR A 20 2.54 -8.34 17.59
N LEU A 21 2.07 -7.56 18.58
CA LEU A 21 0.64 -7.36 18.81
C LEU A 21 -0.05 -6.68 17.62
N HIS A 22 0.61 -5.71 16.97
CA HIS A 22 0.12 -5.11 15.73
C HIS A 22 -0.27 -6.18 14.70
N LYS A 23 0.61 -7.16 14.45
CA LYS A 23 0.33 -8.21 13.48
C LYS A 23 -0.85 -9.11 13.87
N LEU A 24 -1.01 -9.37 15.17
CA LEU A 24 -2.17 -10.11 15.67
C LEU A 24 -3.47 -9.30 15.54
N PHE A 25 -3.46 -8.01 15.90
CA PHE A 25 -4.61 -7.13 15.73
C PHE A 25 -5.03 -7.05 14.26
N SER A 26 -4.09 -6.76 13.36
CA SER A 26 -4.37 -6.65 11.93
C SER A 26 -4.90 -7.97 11.35
N GLY A 27 -4.25 -9.09 11.65
CA GLY A 27 -4.68 -10.39 11.13
C GLY A 27 -6.07 -10.82 11.62
N LEU A 28 -6.43 -10.53 12.86
CA LEU A 28 -7.77 -10.80 13.37
C LEU A 28 -8.84 -9.89 12.74
N ILE A 29 -8.49 -8.61 12.51
CA ILE A 29 -9.36 -7.68 11.80
C ILE A 29 -9.58 -8.16 10.35
N ASP A 30 -8.54 -8.56 9.66
CA ASP A 30 -8.63 -9.09 8.30
C ASP A 30 -9.45 -10.39 8.23
N GLN A 31 -9.31 -11.29 9.20
CA GLN A 31 -10.15 -12.48 9.32
C GLN A 31 -11.64 -12.13 9.45
N TYR A 32 -11.95 -11.08 10.20
CA TYR A 32 -13.34 -10.61 10.30
C TYR A 32 -13.84 -10.00 9.00
N LEU A 33 -13.04 -9.11 8.39
CA LEU A 33 -13.46 -8.32 7.21
C LEU A 33 -13.52 -9.16 5.93
N TYR A 34 -12.58 -10.08 5.73
CA TYR A 34 -12.39 -10.76 4.44
C TYR A 34 -12.73 -12.25 4.47
N ALA A 35 -12.79 -12.88 5.66
CA ALA A 35 -13.11 -14.28 5.81
C ALA A 35 -14.43 -14.55 6.58
N ASP A 36 -15.21 -13.50 6.86
CA ASP A 36 -16.46 -13.56 7.65
C ASP A 36 -16.30 -14.31 9.00
N ASN A 37 -15.10 -14.21 9.59
CA ASN A 37 -14.78 -14.88 10.85
C ASN A 37 -15.22 -14.01 12.04
N LYS A 38 -16.47 -14.15 12.45
CA LYS A 38 -17.05 -13.40 13.59
C LYS A 38 -16.31 -13.61 14.92
N PRO A 39 -15.88 -14.84 15.29
CA PRO A 39 -15.04 -15.03 16.47
C PRO A 39 -13.76 -14.21 16.50
N ALA A 40 -13.18 -13.89 15.33
CA ALA A 40 -11.99 -13.04 15.28
C ALA A 40 -12.26 -11.63 15.79
N LEU A 41 -13.45 -11.06 15.52
CA LEU A 41 -13.85 -9.77 16.07
C LEU A 41 -13.96 -9.81 17.59
N GLU A 42 -14.55 -10.87 18.16
CA GLU A 42 -14.65 -11.01 19.61
C GLU A 42 -13.26 -11.07 20.27
N VAL A 43 -12.33 -11.81 19.67
CA VAL A 43 -10.96 -11.93 20.20
C VAL A 43 -10.24 -10.59 20.12
N VAL A 44 -10.26 -9.91 18.97
CA VAL A 44 -9.56 -8.65 18.78
C VAL A 44 -10.14 -7.53 19.65
N THR A 45 -11.45 -7.54 19.89
CA THR A 45 -12.12 -6.60 20.82
C THR A 45 -11.62 -6.81 22.25
N ARG A 46 -11.58 -8.06 22.74
CA ARG A 46 -11.02 -8.37 24.07
C ARG A 46 -9.55 -7.99 24.19
N MET A 47 -8.77 -8.16 23.13
CA MET A 47 -7.37 -7.70 23.08
C MET A 47 -7.30 -6.17 23.17
N GLY A 48 -8.20 -5.46 22.49
CA GLY A 48 -8.31 -4.00 22.56
C GLY A 48 -8.66 -3.52 23.97
N ASP A 49 -9.64 -4.15 24.62
CA ASP A 49 -10.00 -3.86 26.00
C ASP A 49 -8.83 -4.09 26.97
N TRP A 50 -8.12 -5.18 26.79
CA TRP A 50 -6.89 -5.43 27.56
C TRP A 50 -5.85 -4.35 27.34
N ALA A 51 -5.62 -3.94 26.10
CA ALA A 51 -4.67 -2.88 25.75
C ALA A 51 -5.07 -1.55 26.42
N TYR A 52 -6.33 -1.16 26.31
CA TYR A 52 -6.86 0.05 26.93
C TYR A 52 -6.63 0.05 28.45
N ASN A 53 -7.02 -1.03 29.14
CA ASN A 53 -6.88 -1.16 30.58
C ASN A 53 -5.41 -1.14 31.04
N LYS A 54 -4.48 -1.61 30.22
CA LYS A 54 -3.03 -1.57 30.51
C LYS A 54 -2.39 -0.22 30.25
N LEU A 55 -2.83 0.48 29.22
CA LEU A 55 -2.18 1.72 28.78
C LEU A 55 -2.80 2.97 29.44
N LYS A 56 -4.09 2.96 29.73
CA LYS A 56 -4.81 4.11 30.31
C LYS A 56 -4.17 4.66 31.61
N PRO A 57 -3.64 3.86 32.54
CA PRO A 57 -3.04 4.37 33.76
C PRO A 57 -1.59 4.85 33.61
N LEU A 58 -0.98 4.73 32.40
CA LEU A 58 0.40 5.12 32.19
C LEU A 58 0.55 6.64 32.12
N ASP A 59 1.61 7.14 32.74
CA ASP A 59 2.01 8.54 32.61
C ASP A 59 2.70 8.81 31.27
N GLU A 60 2.79 10.08 30.92
CA GLU A 60 3.37 10.54 29.64
C GLU A 60 4.87 10.16 29.50
N ALA A 61 5.63 10.13 30.58
CA ALA A 61 7.03 9.74 30.53
C ALA A 61 7.19 8.26 30.17
N THR A 62 6.33 7.42 30.73
CA THR A 62 6.27 5.98 30.41
C THR A 62 5.78 5.74 29.00
N ARG A 63 4.72 6.48 28.56
CA ARG A 63 4.25 6.46 27.17
C ARG A 63 5.37 6.79 26.19
N LYS A 64 6.05 7.93 26.36
CA LYS A 64 7.17 8.35 25.50
C LYS A 64 8.29 7.33 25.44
N ARG A 65 8.65 6.74 26.58
CA ARG A 65 9.67 5.68 26.61
C ARG A 65 9.23 4.44 25.83
N MET A 66 7.96 4.07 25.93
CA MET A 66 7.42 2.90 25.25
C MET A 66 7.36 3.08 23.73
N ILE A 67 6.86 4.23 23.24
CA ILE A 67 6.70 4.49 21.80
C ILE A 67 8.02 4.76 21.05
N ARG A 68 9.14 4.99 21.78
CA ARG A 68 10.48 5.05 21.17
C ARG A 68 10.90 3.72 20.56
N ASN A 69 10.38 2.62 21.08
CA ASN A 69 10.62 1.30 20.53
C ASN A 69 9.67 1.04 19.35
N GLU A 70 9.97 0.04 18.55
CA GLU A 70 9.14 -0.31 17.41
C GLU A 70 7.77 -0.82 17.84
N PHE A 71 6.71 -0.20 17.32
CA PHE A 71 5.34 -0.64 17.51
C PHE A 71 4.60 -0.92 16.19
N GLY A 72 5.32 -0.85 15.05
CA GLY A 72 4.73 -1.04 13.72
C GLY A 72 3.60 -0.05 13.44
N GLY A 73 2.50 -0.55 12.90
CA GLY A 73 1.27 0.21 12.64
C GLY A 73 0.13 -0.15 13.60
N VAL A 74 0.42 -0.39 14.89
CA VAL A 74 -0.64 -0.76 15.85
C VAL A 74 -1.70 0.32 15.99
N ASN A 75 -1.35 1.59 15.81
CA ASN A 75 -2.27 2.71 15.77
C ASN A 75 -3.25 2.62 14.58
N GLU A 76 -2.80 2.22 13.40
CA GLU A 76 -3.69 1.93 12.25
C GLU A 76 -4.69 0.80 12.61
N SER A 77 -4.21 -0.26 13.26
CA SER A 77 -5.08 -1.36 13.70
C SER A 77 -6.15 -0.90 14.69
N PHE A 78 -5.82 -0.01 15.61
CA PHE A 78 -6.79 0.53 16.56
C PHE A 78 -7.80 1.47 15.87
N TYR A 79 -7.38 2.30 14.91
CA TYR A 79 -8.32 3.05 14.09
C TYR A 79 -9.26 2.15 13.29
N ASN A 80 -8.76 1.05 12.75
CA ASN A 80 -9.60 0.06 12.05
C ASN A 80 -10.58 -0.63 13.00
N LEU A 81 -10.17 -0.94 14.23
CA LEU A 81 -11.07 -1.51 15.23
C LEU A 81 -12.13 -0.50 15.67
N TYR A 82 -11.77 0.77 15.83
CA TYR A 82 -12.72 1.87 16.06
C TYR A 82 -13.73 1.99 14.92
N ALA A 83 -13.29 1.94 13.67
CA ALA A 83 -14.17 2.00 12.51
C ALA A 83 -15.21 0.86 12.45
N ILE A 84 -14.86 -0.33 12.96
CA ILE A 84 -15.73 -1.50 12.98
C ILE A 84 -16.73 -1.42 14.15
N THR A 85 -16.27 -0.98 15.32
CA THR A 85 -17.03 -1.09 16.57
C THR A 85 -17.72 0.19 17.02
N GLY A 86 -17.21 1.35 16.59
CA GLY A 86 -17.65 2.66 17.10
C GLY A 86 -17.18 2.97 18.53
N ASP A 87 -16.34 2.14 19.13
CA ASP A 87 -15.89 2.31 20.51
C ASP A 87 -14.71 3.30 20.58
N GLU A 88 -14.95 4.47 21.17
CA GLU A 88 -13.98 5.57 21.31
C GLU A 88 -12.70 5.19 22.08
N ARG A 89 -12.74 4.10 22.87
CA ARG A 89 -11.55 3.59 23.55
C ARG A 89 -10.47 3.15 22.57
N TYR A 90 -10.88 2.67 21.39
CA TYR A 90 -9.94 2.24 20.35
C TYR A 90 -9.39 3.43 19.56
N GLN A 91 -10.18 4.49 19.37
CA GLN A 91 -9.63 5.75 18.86
C GLN A 91 -8.58 6.32 19.83
N TRP A 92 -8.90 6.37 21.12
CA TRP A 92 -7.93 6.79 22.15
C TRP A 92 -6.64 5.94 22.13
N LEU A 93 -6.76 4.62 21.92
CA LEU A 93 -5.59 3.75 21.78
C LEU A 93 -4.75 4.11 20.54
N ALA A 94 -5.37 4.41 19.42
CA ALA A 94 -4.65 4.84 18.22
C ALA A 94 -3.88 6.15 18.47
N GLU A 95 -4.52 7.13 19.09
CA GLU A 95 -3.92 8.42 19.48
C GLU A 95 -2.82 8.24 20.54
N PHE A 96 -2.94 7.28 21.44
CA PHE A 96 -1.91 6.96 22.43
C PHE A 96 -0.57 6.57 21.78
N PHE A 97 -0.60 5.95 20.60
CA PHE A 97 0.60 5.62 19.83
C PHE A 97 1.04 6.73 18.85
N TYR A 98 0.50 7.94 18.97
CA TYR A 98 0.99 9.08 18.21
C TYR A 98 2.45 9.39 18.60
N HIS A 99 3.35 9.35 17.61
CA HIS A 99 4.80 9.50 17.83
C HIS A 99 5.24 10.90 17.41
N ASN A 100 5.23 11.84 18.35
CA ASN A 100 5.52 13.26 18.11
C ASN A 100 6.81 13.48 17.33
N ASP A 101 7.93 12.87 17.74
CA ASP A 101 9.25 13.05 17.12
C ASP A 101 9.29 12.64 15.63
N VAL A 102 8.28 11.91 15.17
CA VAL A 102 8.14 11.39 13.81
C VAL A 102 7.09 12.19 13.02
N ILE A 103 5.94 12.44 13.63
CA ILE A 103 4.78 12.99 12.94
C ILE A 103 4.78 14.53 12.94
N ASP A 104 5.23 15.18 14.03
CA ASP A 104 5.19 16.65 14.12
C ASP A 104 6.04 17.34 13.04
N PRO A 105 7.27 16.85 12.65
CA PRO A 105 7.98 17.42 11.52
C PRO A 105 7.20 17.36 10.20
N LEU A 106 6.45 16.26 9.98
CA LEU A 106 5.63 16.13 8.78
C LEU A 106 4.44 17.09 8.76
N LYS A 107 3.83 17.39 9.92
CA LYS A 107 2.80 18.44 10.02
C LYS A 107 3.34 19.80 9.62
N GLU A 108 4.59 20.08 9.94
CA GLU A 108 5.31 21.29 9.54
C GLU A 108 5.80 21.25 8.09
N GLN A 109 5.46 20.21 7.33
CA GLN A 109 5.92 19.95 5.95
C GLN A 109 7.46 20.00 5.84
N ARG A 110 8.13 19.39 6.80
CA ARG A 110 9.59 19.33 6.87
C ARG A 110 10.06 17.91 6.64
N ASP A 111 10.96 17.74 5.64
CA ASP A 111 11.67 16.50 5.40
C ASP A 111 12.78 16.33 6.46
N ASP A 112 12.44 15.72 7.57
CA ASP A 112 13.33 15.36 8.66
C ASP A 112 13.46 13.83 8.77
N LEU A 113 13.45 13.13 7.63
CA LEU A 113 13.57 11.68 7.59
C LEU A 113 14.97 11.23 7.97
N GLY A 114 15.99 11.91 7.45
CA GLY A 114 17.39 11.72 7.81
C GLY A 114 17.80 10.25 7.81
N THR A 115 18.37 9.77 8.91
CA THR A 115 18.80 8.38 9.12
C THR A 115 17.80 7.54 9.90
N LYS A 116 16.52 7.94 9.94
CA LYS A 116 15.48 7.20 10.66
C LYS A 116 15.19 5.86 9.96
N HIS A 117 14.77 4.87 10.72
CA HIS A 117 14.44 3.56 10.18
C HIS A 117 13.17 3.63 9.33
N THR A 118 13.29 3.33 8.05
CA THR A 118 12.24 3.57 7.04
C THR A 118 10.96 2.79 7.33
N ASN A 119 11.08 1.48 7.53
CA ASN A 119 9.91 0.63 7.69
C ASN A 119 9.17 0.87 9.02
N THR A 120 9.83 1.33 10.08
CA THR A 120 9.13 1.71 11.32
C THR A 120 8.43 3.06 11.21
N PHE A 121 8.79 3.87 10.22
CA PHE A 121 8.23 5.20 10.00
C PHE A 121 6.93 5.16 9.19
N ILE A 122 6.94 4.48 8.05
CA ILE A 122 5.81 4.47 7.09
C ILE A 122 4.48 4.02 7.74
N PRO A 123 4.43 2.96 8.57
CA PRO A 123 3.19 2.55 9.23
C PRO A 123 2.56 3.60 10.15
N LYS A 124 3.37 4.52 10.70
CA LYS A 124 2.85 5.62 11.53
C LYS A 124 2.09 6.63 10.67
N VAL A 125 2.55 6.88 9.45
CA VAL A 125 1.85 7.73 8.48
C VAL A 125 0.59 7.03 7.93
N LEU A 126 0.61 5.70 7.79
CA LEU A 126 -0.62 4.94 7.46
C LEU A 126 -1.72 5.16 8.51
N ALA A 127 -1.37 5.23 9.78
CA ALA A 127 -2.34 5.54 10.82
C ALA A 127 -2.92 6.97 10.69
N GLU A 128 -2.10 7.94 10.29
CA GLU A 128 -2.58 9.29 10.02
C GLU A 128 -3.50 9.34 8.79
N ALA A 129 -3.17 8.57 7.75
CA ALA A 129 -4.08 8.40 6.62
C ALA A 129 -5.45 7.87 7.07
N ARG A 130 -5.43 6.86 7.94
CA ARG A 130 -6.66 6.28 8.48
C ARG A 130 -7.40 7.22 9.43
N ASN A 131 -6.66 8.01 10.24
CA ASN A 131 -7.24 9.06 11.08
C ASN A 131 -8.03 10.06 10.23
N TYR A 132 -7.44 10.57 9.14
CA TYR A 132 -8.15 11.48 8.24
C TYR A 132 -9.45 10.88 7.71
N GLU A 133 -9.44 9.62 7.28
CA GLU A 133 -10.65 8.97 6.74
C GLU A 133 -11.78 8.86 7.77
N LEU A 134 -11.46 8.70 9.04
CA LEU A 134 -12.43 8.53 10.12
C LEU A 134 -12.90 9.84 10.72
N THR A 135 -12.01 10.81 10.87
CA THR A 135 -12.26 12.04 11.62
C THR A 135 -12.33 13.29 10.76
N GLN A 136 -11.90 13.22 9.50
CA GLN A 136 -11.72 14.34 8.57
C GLN A 136 -10.68 15.35 9.06
N ASP A 137 -9.68 14.90 9.86
CA ASP A 137 -8.58 15.74 10.30
C ASP A 137 -7.69 16.16 9.13
N ASN A 138 -7.80 17.43 8.73
CA ASN A 138 -7.05 17.97 7.59
C ASN A 138 -5.53 18.01 7.83
N ASP A 139 -5.05 18.06 9.05
CA ASP A 139 -3.62 18.03 9.33
C ASP A 139 -3.05 16.63 9.04
N SER A 140 -3.75 15.59 9.46
CA SER A 140 -3.42 14.19 9.11
C SER A 140 -3.41 13.97 7.60
N ARG A 141 -4.35 14.55 6.86
CA ARG A 141 -4.35 14.51 5.39
C ARG A 141 -3.13 15.20 4.79
N LYS A 142 -2.86 16.44 5.19
CA LYS A 142 -1.76 17.25 4.67
C LYS A 142 -0.40 16.61 4.92
N LEU A 143 -0.18 16.09 6.14
CA LEU A 143 1.09 15.42 6.46
C LEU A 143 1.27 14.12 5.67
N THR A 144 0.18 13.37 5.46
CA THR A 144 0.22 12.12 4.67
C THR A 144 0.55 12.40 3.21
N ASP A 145 -0.09 13.40 2.63
CA ASP A 145 0.16 13.85 1.25
C ASP A 145 1.60 14.36 1.10
N PHE A 146 2.06 15.23 2.00
CA PHE A 146 3.44 15.71 2.03
C PHE A 146 4.45 14.57 2.14
N PHE A 147 4.25 13.63 3.07
CA PHE A 147 5.13 12.49 3.23
C PHE A 147 5.22 11.64 1.96
N TRP A 148 4.06 11.32 1.35
CA TRP A 148 4.03 10.50 0.14
C TRP A 148 4.82 11.17 -1.00
N HIS A 149 4.59 12.45 -1.25
CA HIS A 149 5.32 13.20 -2.27
C HIS A 149 6.82 13.29 -1.96
N THR A 150 7.19 13.57 -0.72
CA THR A 150 8.59 13.58 -0.27
C THR A 150 9.28 12.24 -0.55
N MET A 151 8.60 11.13 -0.22
CA MET A 151 9.12 9.79 -0.47
C MET A 151 9.34 9.53 -1.96
N ILE A 152 8.35 9.84 -2.79
CA ILE A 152 8.41 9.52 -4.23
C ILE A 152 9.43 10.41 -4.95
N ASP A 153 9.48 11.68 -4.60
CA ASP A 153 10.26 12.66 -5.35
C ASP A 153 11.74 12.72 -4.87
N HIS A 154 12.03 12.30 -3.61
CA HIS A 154 13.37 12.48 -3.02
C HIS A 154 14.03 11.22 -2.46
N HIS A 155 13.28 10.17 -2.13
CA HIS A 155 13.80 8.98 -1.44
C HIS A 155 13.53 7.66 -2.16
N THR A 156 12.98 7.69 -3.38
CA THR A 156 12.60 6.48 -4.12
C THR A 156 13.53 6.24 -5.31
N PHE A 157 14.11 5.05 -5.37
CA PHE A 157 14.93 4.58 -6.51
C PHE A 157 14.07 4.24 -7.73
N ALA A 158 14.70 4.11 -8.89
CA ALA A 158 14.02 3.81 -10.16
C ALA A 158 13.06 2.62 -10.11
N PRO A 159 13.36 1.49 -9.45
CA PRO A 159 12.40 0.38 -9.31
C PRO A 159 11.16 0.67 -8.46
N GLY A 160 11.09 1.81 -7.76
CA GLY A 160 10.00 2.15 -6.86
C GLY A 160 10.28 1.80 -5.39
N CYS A 161 11.45 1.27 -5.08
CA CYS A 161 11.87 0.98 -3.71
C CYS A 161 12.55 2.20 -3.06
N SER A 162 12.61 2.16 -1.72
CA SER A 162 13.28 3.15 -0.88
C SER A 162 14.15 2.45 0.17
N SER A 163 14.96 3.21 0.89
CA SER A 163 15.89 2.78 1.94
C SER A 163 17.21 2.19 1.48
N ASP A 164 18.20 2.36 2.31
CA ASP A 164 19.49 1.65 2.28
C ASP A 164 19.78 1.15 3.67
N LYS A 165 20.05 -0.16 3.84
CA LYS A 165 20.23 -0.79 5.15
C LYS A 165 19.11 -0.45 6.15
N GLU A 166 17.86 -0.50 5.66
CA GLU A 166 16.62 -0.24 6.41
C GLU A 166 16.39 1.23 6.80
N HIS A 167 17.28 2.15 6.44
CA HIS A 167 17.21 3.55 6.88
C HIS A 167 17.00 4.51 5.71
N TYR A 168 16.43 5.66 6.02
CA TYR A 168 16.45 6.81 5.13
C TYR A 168 17.87 7.36 5.03
N PHE A 169 18.08 8.20 4.05
CA PHE A 169 19.28 8.98 3.81
C PHE A 169 18.87 10.39 3.38
N ASP A 170 19.83 11.31 3.31
CA ASP A 170 19.54 12.68 2.91
C ASP A 170 18.87 12.73 1.53
N PRO A 171 17.90 13.62 1.33
CA PRO A 171 17.17 13.72 0.06
C PRO A 171 18.10 13.91 -1.13
N GLN A 172 17.72 13.36 -2.30
CA GLN A 172 18.44 13.46 -3.57
C GLN A 172 19.86 12.85 -3.57
N GLN A 173 20.19 11.98 -2.61
CA GLN A 173 21.49 11.29 -2.58
C GLN A 173 21.42 9.83 -3.06
N LEU A 174 20.42 9.47 -3.84
CA LEU A 174 20.16 8.10 -4.30
C LEU A 174 21.39 7.39 -4.86
N SER A 175 22.20 8.09 -5.66
CA SER A 175 23.41 7.52 -6.28
C SER A 175 24.48 7.06 -5.29
N LYS A 176 24.49 7.60 -4.07
CA LYS A 176 25.43 7.21 -2.99
C LYS A 176 24.97 5.98 -2.22
N HIS A 177 23.70 5.58 -2.40
CA HIS A 177 23.04 4.52 -1.67
C HIS A 177 22.65 3.32 -2.54
N LEU A 178 23.36 3.12 -3.67
CA LEU A 178 23.22 1.93 -4.51
C LEU A 178 24.09 0.81 -3.92
N THR A 179 23.53 0.08 -2.94
CA THR A 179 24.26 -0.95 -2.20
C THR A 179 23.65 -2.33 -2.40
N GLY A 180 24.25 -3.36 -1.79
CA GLY A 180 23.68 -4.71 -1.69
C GLY A 180 22.48 -4.79 -0.74
N TYR A 181 22.19 -3.73 0.02
CA TYR A 181 21.12 -3.64 1.02
C TYR A 181 20.11 -2.54 0.70
N THR A 182 20.01 -2.17 -0.57
CA THR A 182 19.02 -1.19 -1.07
C THR A 182 17.63 -1.81 -1.08
N GLY A 183 16.61 -1.00 -0.82
CA GLY A 183 15.21 -1.34 -1.07
C GLY A 183 14.69 -2.48 -0.20
N GLU A 184 14.40 -2.20 1.08
CA GLU A 184 13.70 -3.15 1.93
C GLU A 184 12.27 -3.39 1.42
N THR A 185 11.87 -4.65 1.25
CA THR A 185 10.57 -5.04 0.70
C THR A 185 9.39 -4.54 1.55
N CYS A 186 9.52 -4.55 2.89
CA CYS A 186 8.48 -4.04 3.78
C CYS A 186 8.20 -2.54 3.57
N CYS A 187 9.22 -1.75 3.25
CA CYS A 187 9.03 -0.32 2.97
C CYS A 187 8.13 -0.12 1.75
N THR A 188 8.39 -0.82 0.66
CA THR A 188 7.58 -0.74 -0.56
C THR A 188 6.18 -1.28 -0.33
N TYR A 189 6.02 -2.40 0.38
CA TYR A 189 4.72 -2.92 0.76
C TYR A 189 3.86 -1.86 1.49
N ASN A 190 4.43 -1.18 2.48
CA ASN A 190 3.73 -0.13 3.22
C ASN A 190 3.47 1.12 2.37
N MET A 191 4.38 1.49 1.46
CA MET A 191 4.15 2.59 0.53
C MET A 191 3.04 2.29 -0.47
N LEU A 192 2.86 1.03 -0.91
CA LEU A 192 1.71 0.63 -1.73
C LEU A 192 0.39 0.74 -0.95
N LYS A 193 0.37 0.33 0.32
CA LYS A 193 -0.79 0.57 1.21
C LYS A 193 -1.13 2.06 1.28
N LEU A 194 -0.13 2.91 1.54
CA LEU A 194 -0.32 4.36 1.63
C LEU A 194 -0.82 4.95 0.30
N SER A 195 -0.27 4.48 -0.82
CA SER A 195 -0.69 4.92 -2.15
C SER A 195 -2.17 4.64 -2.43
N ARG A 196 -2.72 3.53 -1.91
CA ARG A 196 -4.17 3.25 -2.03
C ARG A 196 -5.01 4.31 -1.33
N HIS A 197 -4.65 4.73 -0.12
CA HIS A 197 -5.35 5.82 0.58
C HIS A 197 -5.32 7.10 -0.26
N LEU A 198 -4.15 7.53 -0.71
CA LEU A 198 -4.02 8.74 -1.53
C LEU A 198 -4.81 8.63 -2.84
N PHE A 199 -4.77 7.47 -3.51
CA PHE A 199 -5.53 7.28 -4.73
C PHE A 199 -7.03 7.40 -4.50
N CYS A 200 -7.55 6.81 -3.43
CA CYS A 200 -8.97 6.92 -3.06
C CYS A 200 -9.40 8.36 -2.79
N TRP A 201 -8.49 9.20 -2.30
CA TRP A 201 -8.79 10.62 -2.04
C TRP A 201 -8.72 11.50 -3.28
N THR A 202 -7.78 11.22 -4.19
CA THR A 202 -7.41 12.13 -5.27
C THR A 202 -7.76 11.63 -6.66
N GLY A 203 -7.74 10.33 -6.89
CA GLY A 203 -7.80 9.74 -8.24
C GLY A 203 -6.60 10.12 -9.12
N ASP A 204 -5.47 10.50 -8.53
CA ASP A 204 -4.30 10.99 -9.25
C ASP A 204 -3.55 9.84 -9.95
N ALA A 205 -3.32 9.99 -11.24
CA ALA A 205 -2.58 9.03 -12.05
C ALA A 205 -1.11 8.86 -11.62
N LYS A 206 -0.47 9.90 -11.05
CA LYS A 206 0.89 9.82 -10.49
C LYS A 206 0.98 8.74 -9.41
N VAL A 207 -0.06 8.62 -8.59
CA VAL A 207 -0.14 7.60 -7.53
C VAL A 207 -0.23 6.19 -8.12
N ALA A 208 -1.06 6.02 -9.16
CA ALA A 208 -1.19 4.74 -9.86
C ALA A 208 0.07 4.36 -10.64
N ASP A 209 0.79 5.34 -11.24
CA ASP A 209 2.06 5.13 -11.92
C ASP A 209 3.16 4.66 -10.95
N TYR A 210 3.24 5.27 -9.76
CA TYR A 210 4.14 4.79 -8.72
C TYR A 210 3.78 3.36 -8.27
N TYR A 211 2.48 3.12 -8.05
CA TYR A 211 2.00 1.80 -7.62
C TYR A 211 2.40 0.71 -8.61
N GLU A 212 2.16 0.91 -9.90
CA GLU A 212 2.56 -0.04 -10.96
C GLU A 212 4.05 -0.28 -10.97
N ARG A 213 4.85 0.79 -10.99
CA ARG A 213 6.30 0.69 -11.02
C ARG A 213 6.85 -0.10 -9.85
N ALA A 214 6.41 0.20 -8.63
CA ALA A 214 6.86 -0.47 -7.43
C ALA A 214 6.37 -1.92 -7.34
N LEU A 215 5.14 -2.18 -7.80
CA LEU A 215 4.57 -3.52 -7.82
C LEU A 215 5.37 -4.45 -8.74
N TYR A 216 5.60 -4.05 -10.00
CA TYR A 216 6.30 -4.90 -10.97
C TYR A 216 7.80 -4.98 -10.70
N ASN A 217 8.45 -3.85 -10.46
CA ASN A 217 9.92 -3.82 -10.42
C ASN A 217 10.51 -4.16 -9.05
N HIS A 218 9.73 -4.04 -7.97
CA HIS A 218 10.18 -4.43 -6.64
C HIS A 218 9.38 -5.60 -6.07
N ILE A 219 8.08 -5.43 -5.81
CA ILE A 219 7.29 -6.45 -5.10
C ILE A 219 7.28 -7.79 -5.86
N LEU A 220 6.96 -7.77 -7.15
CA LEU A 220 7.03 -8.97 -7.98
C LEU A 220 8.49 -9.40 -8.22
N GLY A 221 9.36 -8.43 -8.46
CA GLY A 221 10.79 -8.68 -8.71
C GLY A 221 11.58 -9.23 -7.53
N GLN A 222 11.05 -9.15 -6.28
CA GLN A 222 11.75 -9.68 -5.10
C GLN A 222 11.51 -11.19 -4.89
N GLN A 223 10.56 -11.78 -5.58
CA GLN A 223 10.25 -13.19 -5.47
C GLN A 223 11.11 -14.02 -6.43
N ASP A 224 11.56 -15.18 -5.96
CA ASP A 224 12.15 -16.21 -6.80
C ASP A 224 11.02 -16.96 -7.55
N PRO A 225 11.00 -16.92 -8.89
CA PRO A 225 9.93 -17.56 -9.66
C PRO A 225 9.93 -19.09 -9.59
N GLU A 226 11.06 -19.72 -9.24
CA GLU A 226 11.17 -21.17 -9.16
C GLU A 226 10.73 -21.71 -7.80
N THR A 227 11.15 -21.07 -6.73
CA THR A 227 10.93 -21.55 -5.35
C THR A 227 9.81 -20.83 -4.60
N GLY A 228 9.41 -19.66 -5.08
CA GLY A 228 8.47 -18.76 -4.37
C GLY A 228 9.09 -18.05 -3.17
N MET A 229 10.38 -18.24 -2.90
CA MET A 229 11.08 -17.55 -1.81
C MET A 229 11.23 -16.07 -2.12
N VAL A 230 11.37 -15.23 -1.08
CA VAL A 230 11.39 -13.79 -1.20
C VAL A 230 12.71 -13.21 -0.68
N SER A 231 13.15 -12.11 -1.28
CA SER A 231 14.34 -11.38 -0.81
C SER A 231 13.95 -10.29 0.20
N TYR A 232 14.86 -10.02 1.13
CA TYR A 232 14.72 -8.91 2.08
C TYR A 232 14.94 -7.58 1.39
N PHE A 233 16.04 -7.48 0.63
CA PHE A 233 16.45 -6.30 -0.10
C PHE A 233 16.43 -6.52 -1.60
N LEU A 234 16.22 -5.44 -2.35
CA LEU A 234 16.47 -5.37 -3.78
C LEU A 234 17.84 -4.71 -3.99
N PRO A 235 18.93 -5.48 -4.12
CA PRO A 235 20.27 -4.89 -4.26
C PRO A 235 20.40 -4.12 -5.57
N LEU A 236 20.89 -2.87 -5.48
CA LEU A 236 21.13 -2.00 -6.64
C LEU A 236 22.61 -1.77 -6.91
N LEU A 237 23.51 -2.36 -6.13
CA LEU A 237 24.95 -2.34 -6.38
C LEU A 237 25.26 -3.26 -7.58
N SER A 238 26.01 -2.73 -8.54
CA SER A 238 26.48 -3.53 -9.68
C SER A 238 27.25 -4.76 -9.23
N GLY A 239 26.92 -5.92 -9.78
CA GLY A 239 27.51 -7.22 -9.39
C GLY A 239 26.93 -7.86 -8.13
N SER A 240 26.00 -7.21 -7.46
CA SER A 240 25.24 -7.82 -6.37
C SER A 240 24.19 -8.81 -6.87
N HIS A 241 23.70 -9.66 -5.95
CA HIS A 241 22.62 -10.62 -6.22
C HIS A 241 21.61 -10.60 -5.07
N LYS A 242 20.38 -11.01 -5.35
CA LYS A 242 19.33 -11.18 -4.35
C LYS A 242 19.66 -12.38 -3.45
N VAL A 243 19.43 -12.21 -2.16
CA VAL A 243 19.49 -13.31 -1.17
C VAL A 243 18.06 -13.65 -0.79
N TYR A 244 17.63 -14.83 -1.18
CA TYR A 244 16.27 -15.30 -0.94
C TYR A 244 16.13 -15.94 0.44
N SER A 245 14.92 -15.91 0.95
CA SER A 245 14.54 -16.60 2.19
C SER A 245 14.69 -18.11 2.03
N THR A 246 14.80 -18.79 3.18
CA THR A 246 14.77 -20.25 3.23
C THR A 246 13.40 -20.72 3.74
N ARG A 247 13.05 -21.97 3.44
CA ARG A 247 11.76 -22.55 3.81
C ARG A 247 11.53 -22.58 5.33
N GLU A 248 12.56 -22.77 6.14
CA GLU A 248 12.41 -23.12 7.55
C GLU A 248 13.10 -22.16 8.52
N ASN A 249 14.05 -21.32 8.06
CA ASN A 249 14.91 -20.52 8.93
C ASN A 249 14.86 -19.00 8.68
N SER A 250 14.00 -18.53 7.81
CA SER A 250 13.87 -17.13 7.48
C SER A 250 12.55 -16.57 8.03
N PHE A 251 12.62 -16.02 9.24
CA PHE A 251 11.47 -15.37 9.91
C PHE A 251 11.66 -13.84 9.90
N TRP A 252 12.03 -13.30 8.74
CA TRP A 252 12.18 -11.86 8.54
C TRP A 252 10.80 -11.20 8.35
N CYS A 253 10.69 -9.92 8.70
CA CYS A 253 9.49 -9.13 8.42
C CYS A 253 9.13 -9.17 6.92
N CYS A 254 10.12 -9.12 6.03
CA CYS A 254 9.93 -9.15 4.60
C CYS A 254 9.40 -10.50 4.04
N VAL A 255 9.55 -11.60 4.78
CA VAL A 255 8.86 -12.86 4.43
C VAL A 255 7.36 -12.71 4.66
N GLY A 256 6.96 -12.06 5.76
CA GLY A 256 5.56 -11.77 6.05
C GLY A 256 4.94 -10.83 5.02
N SER A 257 5.56 -9.69 4.72
CA SER A 257 5.04 -8.76 3.71
C SER A 257 5.10 -9.34 2.29
N GLY A 258 6.11 -10.14 1.95
CA GLY A 258 6.17 -10.89 0.70
C GLY A 258 4.99 -11.86 0.55
N PHE A 259 4.64 -12.55 1.63
CA PHE A 259 3.49 -13.44 1.67
C PHE A 259 2.16 -12.68 1.51
N GLU A 260 1.98 -11.58 2.25
CA GLU A 260 0.80 -10.72 2.14
C GLU A 260 0.66 -10.07 0.76
N SER A 261 1.78 -9.74 0.09
CA SER A 261 1.78 -9.09 -1.22
C SER A 261 1.02 -9.90 -2.27
N HIS A 262 1.10 -11.25 -2.23
CA HIS A 262 0.38 -12.11 -3.18
C HIS A 262 -1.14 -11.97 -3.07
N ALA A 263 -1.67 -11.81 -1.86
CA ALA A 263 -3.09 -11.60 -1.64
C ALA A 263 -3.56 -10.18 -2.07
N LYS A 264 -2.62 -9.25 -2.29
CA LYS A 264 -2.91 -7.82 -2.52
C LYS A 264 -2.75 -7.36 -3.97
N TYR A 265 -2.28 -8.21 -4.89
CA TYR A 265 -2.09 -7.82 -6.29
C TYR A 265 -3.37 -7.30 -6.96
N GLY A 266 -4.53 -7.83 -6.57
CA GLY A 266 -5.82 -7.41 -7.09
C GLY A 266 -6.36 -6.08 -6.56
N GLU A 267 -5.84 -5.59 -5.42
CA GLU A 267 -6.47 -4.49 -4.66
C GLU A 267 -6.48 -3.14 -5.37
N ALA A 268 -5.54 -2.89 -6.29
CA ALA A 268 -5.39 -1.61 -6.97
C ALA A 268 -5.66 -1.67 -8.47
N ILE A 269 -6.05 -2.83 -9.02
CA ILE A 269 -6.36 -2.95 -10.45
C ILE A 269 -7.51 -2.01 -10.81
N TYR A 270 -8.56 -2.00 -10.00
CA TYR A 270 -9.73 -1.18 -10.20
C TYR A 270 -10.07 -0.36 -8.95
N CYS A 271 -10.45 0.88 -9.18
CA CYS A 271 -11.09 1.73 -8.18
C CYS A 271 -12.36 2.33 -8.78
N HIS A 272 -13.28 2.78 -7.95
CA HIS A 272 -14.49 3.43 -8.46
C HIS A 272 -14.92 4.60 -7.56
N ASN A 273 -15.69 5.49 -8.16
CA ASN A 273 -16.47 6.50 -7.45
C ASN A 273 -17.90 6.52 -8.02
N GLU A 274 -18.71 7.48 -7.62
CA GLU A 274 -20.09 7.60 -8.10
C GLU A 274 -20.19 7.77 -9.64
N LYS A 275 -19.17 8.39 -10.28
CA LYS A 275 -19.14 8.73 -11.70
C LYS A 275 -18.68 7.58 -12.58
N GLY A 276 -17.79 6.70 -12.08
CA GLY A 276 -17.22 5.66 -12.92
C GLY A 276 -16.21 4.77 -12.25
N ILE A 277 -15.64 3.88 -13.04
CA ILE A 277 -14.59 2.94 -12.64
C ILE A 277 -13.27 3.31 -13.29
N TYR A 278 -12.20 3.27 -12.47
CA TYR A 278 -10.82 3.51 -12.88
C TYR A 278 -10.12 2.18 -13.13
N VAL A 279 -9.47 2.05 -14.27
CA VAL A 279 -8.60 0.92 -14.62
C VAL A 279 -7.16 1.39 -14.44
N ASN A 280 -6.55 1.01 -13.33
CA ASN A 280 -5.25 1.49 -12.89
C ASN A 280 -4.09 0.61 -13.34
N LEU A 281 -4.26 -0.72 -13.26
CA LEU A 281 -3.21 -1.67 -13.60
C LEU A 281 -3.66 -2.56 -14.77
N PHE A 282 -2.72 -2.86 -15.66
CA PHE A 282 -2.97 -3.71 -16.81
C PHE A 282 -2.63 -5.17 -16.44
N ILE A 283 -3.55 -5.81 -15.72
CA ILE A 283 -3.43 -7.19 -15.22
C ILE A 283 -4.66 -7.97 -15.69
N PRO A 284 -4.52 -9.16 -16.30
CA PRO A 284 -5.66 -9.98 -16.69
C PRO A 284 -6.57 -10.25 -15.48
N SER A 285 -7.81 -9.82 -15.54
CA SER A 285 -8.70 -9.83 -14.38
C SER A 285 -10.15 -9.57 -14.75
N GLU A 286 -11.05 -9.83 -13.80
CA GLU A 286 -12.45 -9.50 -13.91
C GLU A 286 -12.92 -8.81 -12.61
N VAL A 287 -13.69 -7.74 -12.75
CA VAL A 287 -14.33 -7.07 -11.64
C VAL A 287 -15.84 -7.00 -11.84
N ASN A 288 -16.58 -7.46 -10.84
CA ASN A 288 -18.03 -7.32 -10.80
C ASN A 288 -18.42 -6.10 -9.96
N TRP A 289 -18.78 -5.02 -10.62
CA TRP A 289 -19.28 -3.81 -9.96
C TRP A 289 -20.79 -3.91 -9.73
N LYS A 290 -21.16 -4.66 -8.69
CA LYS A 290 -22.55 -5.02 -8.33
C LYS A 290 -23.47 -3.79 -8.25
N ALA A 291 -23.01 -2.68 -7.67
CA ALA A 291 -23.79 -1.46 -7.49
C ALA A 291 -24.25 -0.82 -8.83
N LYS A 292 -23.56 -1.10 -9.93
CA LYS A 292 -23.91 -0.63 -11.27
C LYS A 292 -24.42 -1.75 -12.19
N GLY A 293 -24.38 -3.01 -11.75
CA GLY A 293 -24.77 -4.16 -12.59
C GLY A 293 -23.86 -4.33 -13.81
N ILE A 294 -22.58 -4.05 -13.65
CA ILE A 294 -21.56 -4.18 -14.70
C ILE A 294 -20.46 -5.14 -14.23
N THR A 295 -20.08 -6.07 -15.10
CA THR A 295 -18.84 -6.82 -14.99
C THR A 295 -17.88 -6.32 -16.07
N LEU A 296 -16.65 -5.98 -15.68
CA LEU A 296 -15.59 -5.56 -16.58
C LEU A 296 -14.49 -6.62 -16.59
N ARG A 297 -14.25 -7.23 -17.74
CA ARG A 297 -13.20 -8.22 -17.96
C ARG A 297 -12.05 -7.58 -18.71
N GLN A 298 -10.84 -7.69 -18.15
CA GLN A 298 -9.60 -7.20 -18.74
C GLN A 298 -8.75 -8.36 -19.27
N GLU A 299 -8.35 -8.26 -20.52
CA GLU A 299 -7.45 -9.18 -21.20
C GLU A 299 -6.25 -8.38 -21.70
N THR A 300 -5.04 -8.80 -21.31
CA THR A 300 -3.81 -8.08 -21.62
C THR A 300 -2.61 -9.02 -21.49
N GLY A 301 -1.58 -8.78 -22.30
CA GLY A 301 -0.27 -9.41 -22.17
C GLY A 301 0.80 -8.50 -21.53
N PHE A 302 0.35 -7.37 -20.94
CA PHE A 302 1.27 -6.42 -20.28
C PHE A 302 2.09 -7.13 -19.18
N PRO A 303 3.40 -6.87 -19.01
CA PRO A 303 4.19 -5.85 -19.73
C PRO A 303 4.87 -6.36 -21.01
N ALA A 304 4.61 -7.59 -21.46
CA ALA A 304 5.20 -8.13 -22.69
C ALA A 304 4.53 -7.59 -23.96
N GLU A 305 3.29 -7.15 -23.87
CA GLU A 305 2.49 -6.61 -24.96
C GLU A 305 1.94 -5.22 -24.61
N GLU A 306 1.78 -4.38 -25.63
CA GLU A 306 1.28 -3.01 -25.50
C GLU A 306 -0.24 -2.90 -25.45
N ASN A 307 -0.96 -3.98 -25.67
CA ASN A 307 -2.42 -3.96 -25.85
C ASN A 307 -3.17 -4.43 -24.60
N THR A 308 -4.28 -3.75 -24.32
CA THR A 308 -5.25 -4.13 -23.29
C THR A 308 -6.65 -4.06 -23.87
N THR A 309 -7.45 -5.09 -23.68
CA THR A 309 -8.84 -5.14 -24.05
C THR A 309 -9.72 -5.23 -22.82
N LEU A 310 -10.75 -4.40 -22.75
CA LEU A 310 -11.79 -4.45 -21.74
C LEU A 310 -13.10 -4.86 -22.41
N THR A 311 -13.74 -5.91 -21.90
CA THR A 311 -15.07 -6.36 -22.34
C THR A 311 -16.07 -6.08 -21.24
N ILE A 312 -17.18 -5.45 -21.61
CA ILE A 312 -18.27 -5.10 -20.71
C ILE A 312 -19.35 -6.19 -20.78
N GLN A 313 -19.79 -6.67 -19.62
CA GLN A 313 -20.92 -7.57 -19.48
C GLN A 313 -21.97 -6.89 -18.59
N THR A 314 -23.23 -6.88 -19.03
CA THR A 314 -24.34 -6.26 -18.29
C THR A 314 -25.70 -6.77 -18.81
N ASP A 315 -26.63 -7.01 -17.89
CA ASP A 315 -27.99 -7.47 -18.23
C ASP A 315 -28.84 -6.40 -18.94
N LYS A 316 -28.51 -5.13 -18.71
CA LYS A 316 -29.20 -3.98 -19.31
C LYS A 316 -28.25 -2.80 -19.51
N PRO A 317 -28.52 -1.94 -20.49
CA PRO A 317 -27.66 -0.81 -20.80
C PRO A 317 -27.43 0.09 -19.58
N VAL A 318 -26.16 0.41 -19.25
CA VAL A 318 -25.74 1.21 -18.09
C VAL A 318 -24.92 2.41 -18.55
N THR A 319 -25.32 3.61 -18.15
CA THR A 319 -24.53 4.83 -18.41
C THR A 319 -23.52 5.04 -17.27
N THR A 320 -22.25 4.98 -17.61
CA THR A 320 -21.15 5.25 -16.68
C THR A 320 -19.87 5.63 -17.42
N THR A 321 -18.88 6.11 -16.69
CA THR A 321 -17.54 6.42 -17.22
C THR A 321 -16.56 5.30 -16.89
N ILE A 322 -15.79 4.87 -17.87
CA ILE A 322 -14.61 4.04 -17.68
C ILE A 322 -13.41 4.95 -17.85
N TYR A 323 -12.61 5.10 -16.77
CA TYR A 323 -11.39 5.89 -16.75
C TYR A 323 -10.21 4.94 -17.01
N LEU A 324 -9.59 5.05 -18.18
CA LEU A 324 -8.38 4.30 -18.52
C LEU A 324 -7.17 5.10 -18.08
N ARG A 325 -6.29 4.54 -17.28
CA ARG A 325 -5.04 5.22 -16.96
C ARG A 325 -4.23 5.47 -18.22
N TYR A 326 -3.75 6.70 -18.39
CA TYR A 326 -2.76 7.07 -19.39
C TYR A 326 -1.41 7.19 -18.67
N PRO A 327 -0.61 6.11 -18.66
CA PRO A 327 0.63 6.08 -17.90
C PRO A 327 1.59 7.19 -18.31
N SER A 328 2.41 7.68 -17.37
CA SER A 328 3.42 8.69 -17.65
C SER A 328 4.54 8.21 -18.61
N TRP A 329 4.78 6.90 -18.63
CA TRP A 329 5.78 6.25 -19.48
C TRP A 329 5.33 6.01 -20.93
N SER A 330 4.04 6.14 -21.26
CA SER A 330 3.52 5.85 -22.59
C SER A 330 3.20 7.15 -23.35
N GLU A 331 3.65 7.26 -24.58
CA GLU A 331 3.30 8.35 -25.46
C GLU A 331 2.42 7.88 -26.64
N GLY A 332 1.39 8.65 -26.93
CA GLY A 332 0.54 8.39 -28.11
C GLY A 332 -0.44 7.22 -27.93
N VAL A 333 -0.98 7.05 -26.73
CA VAL A 333 -2.02 6.03 -26.43
C VAL A 333 -3.17 6.13 -27.43
N LYS A 334 -3.58 4.99 -27.97
CA LYS A 334 -4.70 4.85 -28.90
C LYS A 334 -5.82 4.07 -28.24
N VAL A 335 -7.05 4.57 -28.35
CA VAL A 335 -8.24 3.91 -27.78
C VAL A 335 -9.28 3.74 -28.87
N ASN A 336 -9.85 2.54 -28.99
CA ASN A 336 -11.02 2.23 -29.81
C ASN A 336 -12.14 1.72 -28.90
N VAL A 337 -13.37 2.02 -29.28
CA VAL A 337 -14.58 1.45 -28.68
C VAL A 337 -15.41 0.82 -29.78
N ASN A 338 -15.61 -0.49 -29.71
CA ASN A 338 -16.28 -1.27 -30.74
C ASN A 338 -15.72 -1.01 -32.15
N GLY A 339 -14.37 -1.02 -32.24
CA GLY A 339 -13.66 -0.76 -33.50
C GLY A 339 -13.64 0.71 -33.96
N LYS A 340 -14.29 1.64 -33.24
CA LYS A 340 -14.29 3.07 -33.58
C LYS A 340 -13.28 3.83 -32.71
N LYS A 341 -12.41 4.60 -33.36
CA LYS A 341 -11.40 5.41 -32.70
C LYS A 341 -12.02 6.45 -31.77
N VAL A 342 -11.52 6.53 -30.55
CA VAL A 342 -11.82 7.60 -29.59
C VAL A 342 -10.73 8.68 -29.68
N SER A 343 -11.16 9.96 -29.69
CA SER A 343 -10.20 11.08 -29.66
C SER A 343 -9.61 11.20 -28.24
N VAL A 344 -8.32 10.93 -28.10
CA VAL A 344 -7.56 11.10 -26.86
C VAL A 344 -6.97 12.51 -26.85
N LYS A 345 -7.42 13.35 -25.92
CA LYS A 345 -6.94 14.73 -25.74
C LYS A 345 -6.05 14.87 -24.49
N GLN A 346 -6.04 13.85 -23.67
CA GLN A 346 -5.30 13.78 -22.43
C GLN A 346 -3.80 13.61 -22.69
N LYS A 347 -3.00 13.96 -21.69
CA LYS A 347 -1.54 13.79 -21.69
C LYS A 347 -1.11 12.59 -20.85
N PRO A 348 0.09 12.03 -21.06
CA PRO A 348 0.65 11.05 -20.13
C PRO A 348 0.56 11.51 -18.66
N GLY A 349 0.40 10.56 -17.75
CA GLY A 349 0.20 10.85 -16.32
C GLY A 349 -1.22 11.34 -15.98
N SER A 350 -2.24 10.87 -16.70
CA SER A 350 -3.65 11.26 -16.49
C SER A 350 -4.62 10.08 -16.72
N TYR A 351 -5.91 10.36 -16.83
CA TYR A 351 -6.94 9.38 -17.20
C TYR A 351 -7.69 9.77 -18.46
N ILE A 352 -7.89 8.79 -19.35
CA ILE A 352 -8.75 8.91 -20.52
C ILE A 352 -10.16 8.51 -20.09
N ALA A 353 -11.09 9.46 -20.04
CA ALA A 353 -12.47 9.23 -19.67
C ALA A 353 -13.32 8.82 -20.88
N VAL A 354 -13.89 7.63 -20.86
CA VAL A 354 -14.84 7.13 -21.88
C VAL A 354 -16.22 7.03 -21.25
N THR A 355 -17.06 8.04 -21.49
CA THR A 355 -18.43 8.11 -20.96
C THR A 355 -19.43 7.76 -22.05
N ARG A 356 -20.25 6.74 -21.79
CA ARG A 356 -21.35 6.34 -22.71
C ARG A 356 -22.33 5.42 -21.99
N GLN A 357 -23.41 5.10 -22.70
CA GLN A 357 -24.29 4.00 -22.38
C GLN A 357 -23.63 2.69 -22.85
N TRP A 358 -23.18 1.87 -21.90
CA TRP A 358 -22.57 0.57 -22.17
C TRP A 358 -23.62 -0.51 -22.31
N LYS A 359 -23.39 -1.42 -23.26
CA LYS A 359 -24.22 -2.60 -23.54
C LYS A 359 -23.39 -3.86 -23.37
N ASP A 360 -24.07 -4.98 -23.18
CA ASP A 360 -23.41 -6.27 -23.15
C ASP A 360 -22.59 -6.53 -24.41
N GLY A 361 -21.36 -7.04 -24.23
CA GLY A 361 -20.41 -7.29 -25.31
C GLY A 361 -19.66 -6.04 -25.82
N ASP A 362 -19.95 -4.83 -25.33
CA ASP A 362 -19.15 -3.65 -25.70
C ASP A 362 -17.68 -3.85 -25.33
N ARG A 363 -16.77 -3.38 -26.20
CA ARG A 363 -15.31 -3.55 -26.01
C ARG A 363 -14.58 -2.22 -26.09
N ILE A 364 -13.59 -2.07 -25.22
CA ILE A 364 -12.56 -1.02 -25.30
C ILE A 364 -11.24 -1.69 -25.62
N GLU A 365 -10.56 -1.23 -26.65
CA GLU A 365 -9.22 -1.67 -27.02
C GLU A 365 -8.29 -0.48 -26.86
N ALA A 366 -7.27 -0.63 -26.00
CA ALA A 366 -6.27 0.40 -25.74
C ALA A 366 -4.87 -0.12 -26.09
N ASN A 367 -4.11 0.68 -26.82
CA ASN A 367 -2.70 0.41 -27.11
C ASN A 367 -1.84 1.45 -26.42
N TYR A 368 -0.88 0.99 -25.63
CA TYR A 368 0.04 1.78 -24.80
C TYR A 368 1.47 1.61 -25.34
N PRO A 369 1.90 2.44 -26.31
CA PRO A 369 3.24 2.30 -26.89
C PRO A 369 4.32 2.37 -25.81
N MET A 370 5.24 1.43 -25.86
CA MET A 370 6.41 1.34 -24.96
C MET A 370 7.66 1.79 -25.69
N SER A 371 8.50 2.55 -25.03
CA SER A 371 9.80 2.99 -25.55
C SER A 371 10.85 2.93 -24.44
N LEU A 372 12.10 2.72 -24.84
CA LEU A 372 13.24 2.90 -23.93
C LEU A 372 13.41 4.41 -23.68
N GLN A 373 13.58 4.78 -22.42
CA GLN A 373 13.83 6.14 -21.96
C GLN A 373 15.22 6.25 -21.35
#